data_d1dd6dde9a8619ab74c9f9ac64b8fd4f
#
_entry.id   d1dd6dde9a8619ab74c9f9ac64b8fd4f
#
_cell.length_a   1.000
_cell.length_b   1.000
_cell.length_c   1.000
_cell.angle_alpha   90.00
_cell.angle_beta   90.00
_cell.angle_gamma   90.00
#
_symmetry.space_group_name_H-M   'P 1'
#
loop_
_entity.id
_entity.type
_entity.pdbx_description
1 polymer ?
#
loop_
_entity_poly.entity_id
_entity_poly.type
_entity_poly.pdbx_seq_one_letter_code
_entity_poly.pdbx_strand_id
1 'polypeptide(L)'
;KYYETVFKQEQKSAELYIKVGDIFNKATQSNTALKYYNLAQEIEPSNALIFKLKANVYREIGDFSKTLEQINKAIAIEPNNVDFLMFYVNSKKIESTDLVIEKMITLFDRKSTTKNDRITLGFAITKALEDSKQFDRVFPFLKSANDSMNLNFPYDVKTAVSENDEIIKYFEDFKLDDYSGMGHIKAHPIFICGMPRSGTTLVEQIISSHSSVTGAGEVGHANIAIGRTIGTKEKKLISLSKVQPEHLEKIGSDIWTYLRHHYPGTSHITDKSIMTYKRMGLLKAAMPNCKFIIVRRDPRDNLLSIYRNRFVDNTHLYAYNLQNLGTYYKQFLRIMDFWRNKIPDGFIEINYEDLINDPETHARKLINYCNLDWEDKCLEFYKSERQIKTLSILQVRQPIYKSSVKAWERYEQDLQPLFKAIE
;
A
#
# COMPACT_ATOMS: atom_id res chain seq x y z
N LYS A 1 1.41 -27.82 12.18
CA LYS A 1 1.63 -29.26 11.84
C LYS A 1 2.72 -29.47 10.78
N TYR A 2 2.64 -28.88 9.58
CA TYR A 2 3.68 -29.11 8.52
C TYR A 2 5.07 -28.67 8.98
N TYR A 3 5.20 -27.49 9.58
CA TYR A 3 6.49 -26.97 10.09
C TYR A 3 7.00 -27.75 11.31
N GLU A 4 6.13 -28.25 12.19
CA GLU A 4 6.55 -29.13 13.29
C GLU A 4 7.18 -30.44 12.79
N THR A 5 6.75 -30.93 11.63
CA THR A 5 7.32 -32.11 10.99
C THR A 5 8.68 -31.80 10.38
N VAL A 6 8.83 -30.63 9.72
CA VAL A 6 10.12 -30.15 9.17
C VAL A 6 11.14 -29.97 10.30
N PHE A 7 10.75 -29.37 11.45
CA PHE A 7 11.63 -29.22 12.61
C PHE A 7 12.08 -30.53 13.28
N LYS A 8 11.39 -31.64 13.01
CA LYS A 8 11.81 -32.96 13.50
C LYS A 8 12.81 -33.65 12.59
N GLN A 9 12.90 -33.22 11.33
CA GLN A 9 13.72 -33.85 10.29
C GLN A 9 14.96 -33.03 9.91
N GLU A 10 14.95 -31.70 10.11
CA GLU A 10 16.07 -30.82 9.76
C GLU A 10 16.85 -30.37 11.01
N GLN A 11 18.16 -30.16 10.84
CA GLN A 11 19.01 -29.59 11.87
C GLN A 11 18.56 -28.16 12.17
N LYS A 12 18.27 -27.85 13.44
CA LYS A 12 17.86 -26.52 13.89
C LYS A 12 18.95 -25.49 13.55
N SER A 13 18.65 -24.56 12.68
CA SER A 13 19.56 -23.50 12.25
C SER A 13 18.88 -22.11 12.40
N ALA A 14 19.68 -21.06 12.53
CA ALA A 14 19.15 -19.69 12.57
C ALA A 14 18.39 -19.35 11.28
N GLU A 15 18.90 -19.79 10.12
CA GLU A 15 18.25 -19.59 8.81
C GLU A 15 16.85 -20.22 8.77
N LEU A 16 16.69 -21.46 9.27
CA LEU A 16 15.39 -22.12 9.31
C LEU A 16 14.41 -21.35 10.19
N TYR A 17 14.84 -20.92 11.39
CA TYR A 17 13.99 -20.12 12.28
C TYR A 17 13.63 -18.77 11.68
N ILE A 18 14.52 -18.09 10.96
CA ILE A 18 14.23 -16.85 10.21
C ILE A 18 13.15 -17.11 9.17
N LYS A 19 13.28 -18.13 8.32
CA LYS A 19 12.28 -18.47 7.30
C LYS A 19 10.89 -18.73 7.90
N VAL A 20 10.84 -19.45 9.00
CA VAL A 20 9.57 -19.72 9.69
C VAL A 20 8.99 -18.45 10.31
N GLY A 21 9.82 -17.62 10.94
CA GLY A 21 9.42 -16.31 11.46
C GLY A 21 8.83 -15.43 10.36
N ASP A 22 9.45 -15.38 9.18
CA ASP A 22 8.96 -14.64 8.02
C ASP A 22 7.57 -15.10 7.55
N ILE A 23 7.32 -16.40 7.55
CA ILE A 23 6.02 -16.97 7.20
C ILE A 23 4.95 -16.52 8.19
N PHE A 24 5.23 -16.61 9.50
CA PHE A 24 4.30 -16.16 10.54
C PHE A 24 4.09 -14.64 10.49
N ASN A 25 5.13 -13.87 10.20
CA ASN A 25 5.00 -12.43 10.02
C ASN A 25 4.13 -12.09 8.80
N LYS A 26 4.30 -12.79 7.67
CA LYS A 26 3.43 -12.65 6.49
C LYS A 26 1.98 -13.01 6.80
N ALA A 27 1.77 -14.01 7.65
CA ALA A 27 0.44 -14.43 8.12
C ALA A 27 -0.13 -13.55 9.26
N THR A 28 0.48 -12.38 9.54
CA THR A 28 0.07 -11.44 10.61
C THR A 28 0.09 -12.02 12.04
N GLN A 29 0.88 -13.08 12.27
CA GLN A 29 1.06 -13.72 13.58
C GLN A 29 2.33 -13.20 14.25
N SER A 30 2.34 -11.92 14.61
CA SER A 30 3.51 -11.17 15.11
C SER A 30 4.19 -11.83 16.30
N ASN A 31 3.44 -12.28 17.31
CA ASN A 31 4.01 -12.93 18.49
C ASN A 31 4.72 -14.24 18.15
N THR A 32 4.14 -15.03 17.25
CA THR A 32 4.75 -16.27 16.78
C THR A 32 6.01 -15.99 15.96
N ALA A 33 5.97 -14.97 15.09
CA ALA A 33 7.15 -14.54 14.33
C ALA A 33 8.29 -14.13 15.25
N LEU A 34 8.02 -13.28 16.27
CA LEU A 34 9.02 -12.85 17.26
C LEU A 34 9.62 -14.04 18.02
N LYS A 35 8.79 -15.04 18.37
CA LYS A 35 9.27 -16.28 19.02
C LYS A 35 10.35 -16.97 18.18
N TYR A 36 10.09 -17.15 16.88
CA TYR A 36 11.06 -17.79 15.98
C TYR A 36 12.30 -16.93 15.72
N TYR A 37 12.17 -15.62 15.61
CA TYR A 37 13.35 -14.73 15.51
C TYR A 37 14.18 -14.73 16.80
N ASN A 38 13.57 -14.91 17.98
CA ASN A 38 14.33 -15.08 19.23
C ASN A 38 15.12 -16.40 19.23
N LEU A 39 14.53 -17.51 18.78
CA LEU A 39 15.23 -18.78 18.62
C LEU A 39 16.41 -18.68 17.63
N ALA A 40 16.23 -17.93 16.54
CA ALA A 40 17.31 -17.64 15.61
C ALA A 40 18.43 -16.83 16.27
N GLN A 41 18.07 -15.84 17.08
CA GLN A 41 19.03 -15.00 17.82
C GLN A 41 19.83 -15.78 18.87
N GLU A 42 19.24 -16.78 19.50
CA GLU A 42 19.95 -17.66 20.45
C GLU A 42 21.10 -18.43 19.77
N ILE A 43 20.93 -18.79 18.48
CA ILE A 43 21.94 -19.49 17.68
C ILE A 43 22.98 -18.50 17.11
N GLU A 44 22.53 -17.36 16.63
CA GLU A 44 23.38 -16.32 16.02
C GLU A 44 23.17 -14.96 16.70
N PRO A 45 23.73 -14.72 17.89
CA PRO A 45 23.48 -13.50 18.68
C PRO A 45 23.93 -12.20 18.00
N SER A 46 24.90 -12.27 17.08
CA SER A 46 25.47 -11.12 16.35
C SER A 46 24.96 -10.98 14.93
N ASN A 47 23.90 -11.70 14.55
CA ASN A 47 23.31 -11.56 13.22
C ASN A 47 22.43 -10.31 13.14
N ALA A 48 22.91 -9.26 12.47
CA ALA A 48 22.23 -7.97 12.35
C ALA A 48 20.85 -8.09 11.66
N LEU A 49 20.69 -9.04 10.73
CA LEU A 49 19.42 -9.26 10.03
C LEU A 49 18.29 -9.64 11.01
N ILE A 50 18.58 -10.45 12.02
CA ILE A 50 17.56 -10.89 13.01
C ILE A 50 17.01 -9.67 13.76
N PHE A 51 17.86 -8.75 14.18
CA PHE A 51 17.43 -7.51 14.83
C PHE A 51 16.56 -6.65 13.91
N LYS A 52 16.92 -6.52 12.64
CA LYS A 52 16.12 -5.81 11.64
C LYS A 52 14.76 -6.47 11.41
N LEU A 53 14.68 -7.79 11.38
CA LEU A 53 13.42 -8.53 11.23
C LEU A 53 12.51 -8.32 12.46
N LYS A 54 13.06 -8.38 13.67
CA LYS A 54 12.33 -8.06 14.91
C LYS A 54 11.86 -6.61 14.90
N ALA A 55 12.71 -5.66 14.48
CA ALA A 55 12.34 -4.26 14.34
C ALA A 55 11.15 -4.08 13.37
N ASN A 56 11.13 -4.83 12.26
CA ASN A 56 10.02 -4.78 11.31
C ASN A 56 8.69 -5.23 11.93
N VAL A 57 8.70 -6.34 12.68
CA VAL A 57 7.50 -6.80 13.39
C VAL A 57 7.01 -5.76 14.39
N TYR A 58 7.91 -5.20 15.23
CA TYR A 58 7.56 -4.17 16.20
C TYR A 58 6.98 -2.92 15.52
N ARG A 59 7.53 -2.51 14.38
CA ARG A 59 6.99 -1.39 13.59
C ARG A 59 5.57 -1.67 13.11
N GLU A 60 5.32 -2.87 12.57
CA GLU A 60 4.01 -3.27 12.04
C GLU A 60 2.91 -3.30 13.11
N ILE A 61 3.25 -3.67 14.34
CA ILE A 61 2.32 -3.62 15.48
C ILE A 61 2.26 -2.24 16.17
N GLY A 62 3.14 -1.30 15.79
CA GLY A 62 3.15 0.08 16.30
C GLY A 62 4.00 0.31 17.55
N ASP A 63 4.82 -0.66 17.97
CA ASP A 63 5.78 -0.48 19.08
C ASP A 63 7.07 0.18 18.55
N PHE A 64 7.01 1.49 18.36
CA PHE A 64 8.15 2.25 17.80
C PHE A 64 9.36 2.31 18.77
N SER A 65 9.14 2.18 20.06
CA SER A 65 10.25 2.12 21.05
C SER A 65 11.10 0.88 20.80
N LYS A 66 10.48 -0.31 20.76
CA LYS A 66 11.19 -1.55 20.45
C LYS A 66 11.69 -1.59 19.01
N THR A 67 10.97 -0.97 18.05
CA THR A 67 11.47 -0.82 16.69
C THR A 67 12.84 -0.15 16.65
N LEU A 68 12.97 1.02 17.31
CA LEU A 68 14.22 1.78 17.36
C LEU A 68 15.31 1.05 18.17
N GLU A 69 14.96 0.39 19.26
CA GLU A 69 15.90 -0.44 20.02
C GLU A 69 16.53 -1.53 19.13
N GLN A 70 15.70 -2.28 18.41
CA GLN A 70 16.20 -3.40 17.60
C GLN A 70 16.98 -2.91 16.37
N ILE A 71 16.52 -1.87 15.67
CA ILE A 71 17.26 -1.38 14.51
C ILE A 71 18.58 -0.73 14.88
N ASN A 72 18.69 -0.08 16.04
CA ASN A 72 19.95 0.45 16.55
C ASN A 72 20.96 -0.67 16.85
N LYS A 73 20.51 -1.84 17.36
CA LYS A 73 21.38 -3.02 17.53
C LYS A 73 21.89 -3.52 16.18
N ALA A 74 21.02 -3.59 15.15
CA ALA A 74 21.45 -3.96 13.80
C ALA A 74 22.48 -2.98 13.23
N ILE A 75 22.26 -1.67 13.38
CA ILE A 75 23.21 -0.63 12.91
C ILE A 75 24.52 -0.63 13.71
N ALA A 76 24.50 -1.00 14.99
CA ALA A 76 25.73 -1.14 15.77
C ALA A 76 26.62 -2.28 15.25
N ILE A 77 26.04 -3.38 14.76
CA ILE A 77 26.74 -4.50 14.16
C ILE A 77 27.23 -4.16 12.72
N GLU A 78 26.35 -3.58 11.92
CA GLU A 78 26.63 -3.23 10.52
C GLU A 78 26.36 -1.73 10.27
N PRO A 79 27.28 -0.84 10.69
CA PRO A 79 27.01 0.60 10.71
C PRO A 79 26.84 1.26 9.34
N ASN A 80 27.31 0.63 8.27
CA ASN A 80 27.22 1.15 6.91
C ASN A 80 26.20 0.42 6.04
N ASN A 81 25.39 -0.46 6.64
CA ASN A 81 24.32 -1.14 5.92
C ASN A 81 23.20 -0.15 5.56
N VAL A 82 23.06 0.13 4.27
CA VAL A 82 22.14 1.16 3.76
C VAL A 82 20.67 0.82 3.99
N ASP A 83 20.31 -0.47 3.98
CA ASP A 83 18.94 -0.91 4.22
C ASP A 83 18.55 -0.69 5.69
N PHE A 84 19.50 -0.84 6.63
CA PHE A 84 19.26 -0.56 8.04
C PHE A 84 19.13 0.94 8.29
N LEU A 85 19.96 1.76 7.64
CA LEU A 85 19.87 3.22 7.72
C LEU A 85 18.53 3.72 7.14
N MET A 86 18.11 3.20 5.97
CA MET A 86 16.80 3.52 5.39
C MET A 86 15.65 3.08 6.32
N PHE A 87 15.75 1.87 6.91
CA PHE A 87 14.74 1.40 7.85
C PHE A 87 14.64 2.31 9.08
N TYR A 88 15.78 2.71 9.66
CA TYR A 88 15.86 3.64 10.78
C TYR A 88 15.18 4.98 10.46
N VAL A 89 15.55 5.60 9.34
CA VAL A 89 14.96 6.87 8.89
C VAL A 89 13.45 6.75 8.66
N ASN A 90 12.98 5.62 8.14
CA ASN A 90 11.55 5.37 7.92
C ASN A 90 10.79 4.96 9.18
N SER A 91 11.46 4.82 10.33
CA SER A 91 10.84 4.38 11.59
C SER A 91 10.64 5.49 12.61
N LYS A 92 11.18 6.69 12.36
CA LYS A 92 11.02 7.88 13.21
C LYS A 92 11.08 9.16 12.39
N LYS A 93 10.69 10.27 13.00
CA LYS A 93 10.99 11.61 12.46
C LYS A 93 12.45 11.95 12.76
N ILE A 94 13.18 12.40 11.73
CA ILE A 94 14.60 12.76 11.85
C ILE A 94 14.74 14.23 12.20
N GLU A 95 15.57 14.54 13.19
CA GLU A 95 15.89 15.92 13.59
C GLU A 95 17.16 16.41 12.88
N SER A 96 17.33 17.72 12.80
CA SER A 96 18.50 18.32 12.13
C SER A 96 19.85 18.01 12.82
N THR A 97 19.81 17.61 14.08
CA THR A 97 20.97 17.19 14.88
C THR A 97 21.32 15.71 14.73
N ASP A 98 20.50 14.94 14.02
CA ASP A 98 20.75 13.49 13.86
C ASP A 98 21.90 13.26 12.87
N LEU A 99 22.98 12.70 13.37
CA LEU A 99 24.21 12.43 12.60
C LEU A 99 24.00 11.46 11.42
N VAL A 100 22.85 10.79 11.36
CA VAL A 100 22.54 9.83 10.30
C VAL A 100 22.48 10.52 8.93
N ILE A 101 22.11 11.81 8.86
CA ILE A 101 22.00 12.56 7.60
C ILE A 101 23.36 12.63 6.92
N GLU A 102 24.36 13.21 7.62
CA GLU A 102 25.70 13.39 7.07
C GLU A 102 26.42 12.06 6.84
N LYS A 103 26.15 11.06 7.67
CA LYS A 103 26.62 9.70 7.46
C LYS A 103 26.10 9.11 6.13
N MET A 104 24.79 9.24 5.87
CA MET A 104 24.21 8.74 4.61
C MET A 104 24.72 9.49 3.40
N ILE A 105 24.93 10.81 3.49
CA ILE A 105 25.52 11.64 2.42
C ILE A 105 26.95 11.17 2.13
N THR A 106 27.77 10.98 3.17
CA THR A 106 29.12 10.45 3.02
C THR A 106 29.15 9.10 2.32
N LEU A 107 28.21 8.20 2.67
CA LEU A 107 28.08 6.90 2.00
C LEU A 107 27.62 7.07 0.55
N PHE A 108 26.68 7.98 0.27
CA PHE A 108 26.16 8.25 -1.07
C PHE A 108 27.28 8.71 -2.02
N ASP A 109 28.17 9.59 -1.57
CA ASP A 109 29.27 10.16 -2.37
C ASP A 109 30.46 9.22 -2.54
N ARG A 110 30.56 8.16 -1.72
CA ARG A 110 31.67 7.21 -1.76
C ARG A 110 31.70 6.47 -3.09
N LYS A 111 32.87 6.45 -3.77
CA LYS A 111 33.06 5.78 -5.07
C LYS A 111 32.72 4.27 -5.05
N SER A 112 32.96 3.59 -3.92
CA SER A 112 32.70 2.17 -3.75
C SER A 112 31.22 1.83 -3.50
N THR A 113 30.34 2.83 -3.31
CA THR A 113 28.91 2.60 -3.10
C THR A 113 28.27 2.08 -4.38
N THR A 114 27.57 0.95 -4.26
CA THR A 114 26.90 0.32 -5.40
C THR A 114 25.77 1.21 -5.95
N LYS A 115 25.38 0.98 -7.21
CA LYS A 115 24.25 1.72 -7.80
C LYS A 115 22.96 1.53 -6.99
N ASN A 116 22.71 0.30 -6.52
CA ASN A 116 21.49 0.02 -5.75
C ASN A 116 21.52 0.68 -4.36
N ASP A 117 22.67 0.67 -3.68
CA ASP A 117 22.84 1.35 -2.40
C ASP A 117 22.67 2.87 -2.56
N ARG A 118 23.17 3.44 -3.65
CA ARG A 118 23.01 4.87 -3.94
C ARG A 118 21.55 5.25 -4.16
N ILE A 119 20.77 4.40 -4.82
CA ILE A 119 19.32 4.58 -4.93
C ILE A 119 18.67 4.56 -3.55
N THR A 120 18.97 3.55 -2.73
CA THR A 120 18.43 3.41 -1.38
C THR A 120 18.77 4.62 -0.51
N LEU A 121 20.03 5.05 -0.54
CA LEU A 121 20.50 6.24 0.17
C LEU A 121 19.81 7.52 -0.32
N GLY A 122 19.62 7.69 -1.64
CA GLY A 122 18.96 8.87 -2.18
C GLY A 122 17.54 9.06 -1.63
N PHE A 123 16.73 8.00 -1.57
CA PHE A 123 15.40 8.05 -0.94
C PHE A 123 15.49 8.26 0.58
N ALA A 124 16.43 7.61 1.26
CA ALA A 124 16.61 7.77 2.71
C ALA A 124 17.05 9.20 3.09
N ILE A 125 18.01 9.77 2.35
CA ILE A 125 18.47 11.15 2.54
C ILE A 125 17.33 12.14 2.27
N THR A 126 16.57 11.94 1.18
CA THR A 126 15.39 12.76 0.86
C THR A 126 14.44 12.84 2.07
N LYS A 127 14.06 11.70 2.62
CA LYS A 127 13.16 11.63 3.78
C LYS A 127 13.77 12.32 5.01
N ALA A 128 15.05 12.10 5.30
CA ALA A 128 15.71 12.68 6.45
C ALA A 128 15.86 14.21 6.34
N LEU A 129 16.17 14.72 5.15
CA LEU A 129 16.25 16.16 4.88
C LEU A 129 14.87 16.84 4.98
N GLU A 130 13.81 16.19 4.49
CA GLU A 130 12.45 16.72 4.64
C GLU A 130 12.01 16.79 6.10
N ASP A 131 12.27 15.74 6.88
CA ASP A 131 11.93 15.71 8.32
C ASP A 131 12.66 16.82 9.09
N SER A 132 13.93 17.04 8.75
CA SER A 132 14.78 18.07 9.35
C SER A 132 14.58 19.46 8.74
N LYS A 133 13.63 19.63 7.80
CA LYS A 133 13.24 20.87 7.12
C LYS A 133 14.36 21.50 6.27
N GLN A 134 15.30 20.71 5.78
CA GLN A 134 16.38 21.12 4.89
C GLN A 134 15.95 21.00 3.41
N PHE A 135 14.85 21.65 3.04
CA PHE A 135 14.14 21.44 1.77
C PHE A 135 15.00 21.74 0.53
N ASP A 136 15.87 22.73 0.59
CA ASP A 136 16.74 23.12 -0.54
C ASP A 136 17.72 22.01 -0.95
N ARG A 137 18.05 21.10 -0.03
CA ARG A 137 18.95 19.96 -0.28
C ARG A 137 18.26 18.72 -0.81
N VAL A 138 16.93 18.64 -0.78
CA VAL A 138 16.15 17.41 -1.04
C VAL A 138 16.22 16.98 -2.49
N PHE A 139 15.91 17.90 -3.42
CA PHE A 139 15.61 17.51 -4.80
C PHE A 139 16.79 16.89 -5.56
N PRO A 140 18.07 17.30 -5.37
CA PRO A 140 19.22 16.65 -6.00
C PRO A 140 19.31 15.13 -5.69
N PHE A 141 19.11 14.73 -4.42
CA PHE A 141 19.13 13.33 -4.02
C PHE A 141 17.90 12.57 -4.54
N LEU A 142 16.73 13.19 -4.44
CA LEU A 142 15.48 12.63 -4.91
C LEU A 142 15.51 12.38 -6.42
N LYS A 143 15.96 13.34 -7.20
CA LYS A 143 16.09 13.23 -8.66
C LYS A 143 17.10 12.16 -9.04
N SER A 144 18.28 12.14 -8.43
CA SER A 144 19.31 11.13 -8.68
C SER A 144 18.80 9.71 -8.43
N ALA A 145 18.06 9.49 -7.33
CA ALA A 145 17.49 8.19 -7.01
C ALA A 145 16.44 7.76 -8.04
N ASN A 146 15.51 8.67 -8.40
CA ASN A 146 14.47 8.39 -9.38
C ASN A 146 15.03 8.17 -10.79
N ASP A 147 15.98 8.99 -11.25
CA ASP A 147 16.63 8.80 -12.55
C ASP A 147 17.32 7.43 -12.63
N SER A 148 17.99 7.01 -11.54
CA SER A 148 18.63 5.70 -11.47
C SER A 148 17.62 4.56 -11.45
N MET A 149 16.49 4.71 -10.77
CA MET A 149 15.38 3.74 -10.81
C MET A 149 14.79 3.64 -12.21
N ASN A 150 14.50 4.76 -12.86
CA ASN A 150 13.93 4.80 -14.21
C ASN A 150 14.89 4.20 -15.26
N LEU A 151 16.20 4.37 -15.08
CA LEU A 151 17.20 3.76 -15.95
C LEU A 151 17.29 2.23 -15.75
N ASN A 152 17.24 1.76 -14.51
CA ASN A 152 17.35 0.34 -14.20
C ASN A 152 16.04 -0.42 -14.49
N PHE A 153 14.90 0.24 -14.35
CA PHE A 153 13.56 -0.31 -14.53
C PHE A 153 12.73 0.63 -15.41
N PRO A 154 13.01 0.70 -16.72
CA PRO A 154 12.31 1.60 -17.62
C PRO A 154 10.82 1.25 -17.68
N TYR A 155 9.97 2.27 -17.68
CA TYR A 155 8.53 2.12 -17.79
C TYR A 155 8.01 2.78 -19.07
N ASP A 156 7.35 1.99 -19.90
CA ASP A 156 6.59 2.53 -21.05
C ASP A 156 5.17 2.88 -20.61
N VAL A 157 4.89 4.17 -20.50
CA VAL A 157 3.58 4.66 -20.08
C VAL A 157 2.46 4.31 -21.10
N LYS A 158 2.81 3.98 -22.36
CA LYS A 158 1.84 3.48 -23.36
C LYS A 158 1.17 2.18 -22.89
N THR A 159 1.85 1.39 -22.05
CA THR A 159 1.26 0.20 -21.45
C THR A 159 0.01 0.55 -20.63
N ALA A 160 0.08 1.61 -19.80
CA ALA A 160 -1.09 2.05 -19.01
C ALA A 160 -2.24 2.56 -19.91
N VAL A 161 -1.90 3.25 -21.00
CA VAL A 161 -2.91 3.70 -22.00
C VAL A 161 -3.60 2.49 -22.63
N SER A 162 -2.82 1.52 -23.13
CA SER A 162 -3.30 0.30 -23.77
C SER A 162 -4.17 -0.55 -22.82
N GLU A 163 -3.72 -0.73 -21.58
CA GLU A 163 -4.50 -1.44 -20.55
C GLU A 163 -5.87 -0.77 -20.31
N ASN A 164 -5.89 0.56 -20.24
CA ASN A 164 -7.14 1.28 -20.04
C ASN A 164 -8.05 1.23 -21.27
N ASP A 165 -7.50 1.28 -22.47
CA ASP A 165 -8.26 1.08 -23.72
C ASP A 165 -8.92 -0.31 -23.73
N GLU A 166 -8.18 -1.35 -23.33
CA GLU A 166 -8.72 -2.71 -23.22
C GLU A 166 -9.83 -2.80 -22.17
N ILE A 167 -9.68 -2.15 -21.00
CA ILE A 167 -10.70 -2.12 -19.95
C ILE A 167 -11.97 -1.41 -20.45
N ILE A 168 -11.83 -0.22 -21.01
CA ILE A 168 -12.95 0.57 -21.52
C ILE A 168 -13.68 -0.22 -22.60
N LYS A 169 -12.96 -0.81 -23.55
CA LYS A 169 -13.53 -1.66 -24.61
C LYS A 169 -14.24 -2.89 -24.03
N TYR A 170 -13.64 -3.55 -23.01
CA TYR A 170 -14.23 -4.72 -22.38
C TYR A 170 -15.59 -4.42 -21.75
N PHE A 171 -15.76 -3.22 -21.17
CA PHE A 171 -16.98 -2.78 -20.50
C PHE A 171 -17.82 -1.80 -21.34
N GLU A 172 -17.56 -1.67 -22.65
CA GLU A 172 -18.25 -0.68 -23.51
C GLU A 172 -19.77 -0.85 -23.47
N ASP A 173 -20.25 -2.09 -23.59
CA ASP A 173 -21.68 -2.43 -23.59
C ASP A 173 -22.18 -2.84 -22.18
N PHE A 174 -21.36 -2.72 -21.14
CA PHE A 174 -21.72 -3.12 -19.80
C PHE A 174 -22.81 -2.21 -19.21
N LYS A 175 -23.88 -2.84 -18.72
CA LYS A 175 -24.92 -2.23 -17.91
C LYS A 175 -25.09 -3.04 -16.65
N LEU A 176 -24.96 -2.43 -15.48
CA LEU A 176 -25.03 -3.16 -14.22
C LEU A 176 -26.41 -3.82 -14.00
N ASP A 177 -27.46 -3.20 -14.48
CA ASP A 177 -28.85 -3.70 -14.35
C ASP A 177 -29.05 -5.05 -15.06
N ASP A 178 -28.31 -5.33 -16.15
CA ASP A 178 -28.36 -6.62 -16.86
C ASP A 178 -27.93 -7.80 -15.98
N TYR A 179 -27.23 -7.52 -14.88
CA TYR A 179 -26.71 -8.49 -13.91
C TYR A 179 -27.49 -8.48 -12.57
N SER A 180 -28.62 -7.80 -12.53
CA SER A 180 -29.47 -7.73 -11.33
C SER A 180 -29.95 -9.12 -10.90
N GLY A 181 -29.85 -9.41 -9.60
CA GLY A 181 -30.21 -10.73 -9.06
C GLY A 181 -29.16 -11.84 -9.28
N MET A 182 -28.05 -11.55 -9.97
CA MET A 182 -26.92 -12.45 -10.13
C MET A 182 -25.86 -12.22 -9.05
N GLY A 183 -24.89 -13.15 -8.96
CA GLY A 183 -23.73 -13.03 -8.06
C GLY A 183 -24.03 -13.38 -6.59
N HIS A 184 -22.99 -13.29 -5.79
CA HIS A 184 -22.99 -13.71 -4.39
C HIS A 184 -23.49 -12.62 -3.45
N ILE A 185 -24.80 -12.57 -3.19
CA ILE A 185 -25.48 -11.52 -2.40
C ILE A 185 -25.09 -11.48 -0.91
N LYS A 186 -24.48 -12.56 -0.38
CA LYS A 186 -24.05 -12.63 1.03
C LYS A 186 -22.70 -11.96 1.28
N ALA A 187 -22.01 -11.51 0.24
CA ALA A 187 -20.72 -10.87 0.35
C ALA A 187 -20.86 -9.36 0.59
N HIS A 188 -20.18 -8.87 1.62
CA HIS A 188 -20.14 -7.44 1.98
C HIS A 188 -18.70 -6.90 2.07
N PRO A 189 -17.84 -7.12 1.05
CA PRO A 189 -16.51 -6.53 1.06
C PRO A 189 -16.57 -5.03 0.81
N ILE A 190 -15.62 -4.31 1.42
CA ILE A 190 -15.44 -2.87 1.23
C ILE A 190 -14.10 -2.69 0.50
N PHE A 191 -14.16 -2.35 -0.78
CA PHE A 191 -12.97 -2.07 -1.59
C PHE A 191 -12.56 -0.61 -1.46
N ILE A 192 -11.32 -0.37 -1.00
CA ILE A 192 -10.76 0.98 -0.84
C ILE A 192 -9.68 1.17 -1.90
N CYS A 193 -9.94 2.03 -2.86
CA CYS A 193 -9.17 2.21 -4.07
C CYS A 193 -8.70 3.67 -4.25
N GLY A 194 -7.75 3.86 -5.15
CA GLY A 194 -7.22 5.18 -5.50
C GLY A 194 -5.78 5.11 -5.99
N MET A 195 -5.16 6.26 -6.20
CA MET A 195 -3.71 6.31 -6.43
C MET A 195 -2.94 5.90 -5.16
N PRO A 196 -1.72 5.34 -5.27
CA PRO A 196 -0.86 5.18 -4.12
C PRO A 196 -0.73 6.53 -3.37
N ARG A 197 -0.60 6.51 -2.05
CA ARG A 197 -0.39 7.72 -1.24
C ARG A 197 -1.53 8.74 -1.27
N SER A 198 -2.71 8.39 -1.75
CA SER A 198 -3.89 9.26 -1.74
C SER A 198 -4.60 9.35 -0.38
N GLY A 199 -4.24 8.51 0.61
CA GLY A 199 -4.90 8.44 1.91
C GLY A 199 -5.76 7.19 2.10
N THR A 200 -5.69 6.20 1.21
CA THR A 200 -6.43 4.94 1.29
C THR A 200 -6.22 4.20 2.61
N THR A 201 -5.01 4.26 3.18
CA THR A 201 -4.74 3.66 4.50
C THR A 201 -5.47 4.38 5.63
N LEU A 202 -5.58 5.71 5.59
CA LEU A 202 -6.34 6.48 6.58
C LEU A 202 -7.82 6.09 6.53
N VAL A 203 -8.40 6.05 5.34
CA VAL A 203 -9.80 5.63 5.13
C VAL A 203 -10.03 4.21 5.63
N GLU A 204 -9.12 3.28 5.34
CA GLU A 204 -9.21 1.91 5.86
C GLU A 204 -9.16 1.87 7.39
N GLN A 205 -8.25 2.63 8.03
CA GLN A 205 -8.14 2.66 9.48
C GLN A 205 -9.42 3.20 10.14
N ILE A 206 -9.99 4.27 9.61
CA ILE A 206 -11.27 4.84 10.09
C ILE A 206 -12.36 3.77 10.04
N ILE A 207 -12.57 3.13 8.88
CA ILE A 207 -13.64 2.15 8.67
C ILE A 207 -13.40 0.88 9.50
N SER A 208 -12.17 0.38 9.53
CA SER A 208 -11.82 -0.85 10.25
C SER A 208 -11.68 -0.67 11.77
N SER A 209 -11.84 0.54 12.28
CA SER A 209 -12.01 0.79 13.72
C SER A 209 -13.44 0.49 14.19
N HIS A 210 -14.41 0.38 13.27
CA HIS A 210 -15.77 -0.04 13.57
C HIS A 210 -15.82 -1.52 14.01
N SER A 211 -16.67 -1.85 15.03
CA SER A 211 -16.74 -3.21 15.62
C SER A 211 -17.16 -4.30 14.63
N SER A 212 -17.94 -3.95 13.63
CA SER A 212 -18.46 -4.87 12.59
C SER A 212 -17.52 -4.98 11.38
N VAL A 213 -16.32 -4.39 11.39
CA VAL A 213 -15.41 -4.37 10.24
C VAL A 213 -14.04 -4.92 10.59
N THR A 214 -13.56 -5.86 9.79
CA THR A 214 -12.16 -6.31 9.82
C THR A 214 -11.39 -5.68 8.68
N GLY A 215 -10.29 -4.99 8.99
CA GLY A 215 -9.39 -4.48 7.97
C GLY A 215 -8.44 -5.56 7.47
N ALA A 216 -8.43 -5.87 6.18
CA ALA A 216 -7.57 -6.89 5.61
C ALA A 216 -6.32 -6.34 4.92
N GLY A 217 -6.22 -5.02 4.71
CA GLY A 217 -5.11 -4.41 3.98
C GLY A 217 -5.14 -4.74 2.48
N GLU A 218 -3.98 -4.93 1.88
CA GLU A 218 -3.84 -5.18 0.43
C GLU A 218 -3.91 -6.69 0.15
N VAL A 219 -5.13 -7.21 -0.04
CA VAL A 219 -5.38 -8.65 -0.22
C VAL A 219 -5.11 -9.11 -1.64
N GLY A 220 -5.63 -8.39 -2.64
CA GLY A 220 -5.43 -8.68 -4.06
C GLY A 220 -6.12 -9.93 -4.60
N HIS A 221 -6.91 -10.66 -3.78
CA HIS A 221 -7.52 -11.94 -4.18
C HIS A 221 -8.58 -11.77 -5.27
N ALA A 222 -9.22 -10.61 -5.39
CA ALA A 222 -10.22 -10.34 -6.42
C ALA A 222 -9.73 -10.63 -7.85
N ASN A 223 -8.53 -10.18 -8.20
CA ASN A 223 -7.94 -10.45 -9.51
C ASN A 223 -7.65 -11.95 -9.74
N ILE A 224 -7.27 -12.67 -8.67
CA ILE A 224 -7.01 -14.12 -8.71
C ILE A 224 -8.31 -14.87 -8.98
N ALA A 225 -9.38 -14.57 -8.26
CA ALA A 225 -10.69 -15.19 -8.40
C ALA A 225 -11.28 -14.95 -9.81
N ILE A 226 -11.20 -13.71 -10.31
CA ILE A 226 -11.62 -13.36 -11.68
C ILE A 226 -10.81 -14.17 -12.70
N GLY A 227 -9.47 -14.15 -12.59
CA GLY A 227 -8.59 -14.85 -13.53
C GLY A 227 -8.80 -16.37 -13.54
N ARG A 228 -9.07 -16.99 -12.39
CA ARG A 228 -9.37 -18.44 -12.28
C ARG A 228 -10.70 -18.81 -12.88
N THR A 229 -11.70 -17.92 -12.83
CA THR A 229 -13.08 -18.25 -13.24
C THR A 229 -13.33 -17.93 -14.70
N ILE A 230 -12.87 -16.78 -15.17
CA ILE A 230 -13.15 -16.28 -16.53
C ILE A 230 -11.88 -15.91 -17.32
N GLY A 231 -10.71 -16.29 -16.83
CA GLY A 231 -9.44 -16.10 -17.55
C GLY A 231 -9.23 -17.14 -18.64
N THR A 232 -8.58 -16.73 -19.73
CA THR A 232 -8.13 -17.62 -20.83
C THR A 232 -6.67 -18.03 -20.64
N LYS A 233 -6.22 -19.01 -21.43
CA LYS A 233 -4.80 -19.42 -21.46
C LYS A 233 -3.84 -18.28 -21.84
N GLU A 234 -4.31 -17.34 -22.64
CA GLU A 234 -3.60 -16.15 -23.08
C GLU A 234 -3.62 -15.02 -22.01
N LYS A 235 -4.03 -15.32 -20.78
CA LYS A 235 -4.16 -14.37 -19.67
C LYS A 235 -5.14 -13.20 -19.93
N LYS A 236 -6.07 -13.36 -20.87
CA LYS A 236 -7.18 -12.44 -21.11
C LYS A 236 -8.45 -12.94 -20.41
N LEU A 237 -9.44 -12.08 -20.28
CA LEU A 237 -10.78 -12.50 -19.82
C LEU A 237 -11.63 -12.95 -21.02
N ILE A 238 -12.55 -13.90 -20.80
CA ILE A 238 -13.57 -14.19 -21.81
C ILE A 238 -14.41 -12.94 -22.10
N SER A 239 -14.99 -12.84 -23.28
CA SER A 239 -15.90 -11.73 -23.63
C SER A 239 -17.01 -11.59 -22.58
N LEU A 240 -17.38 -10.35 -22.27
CA LEU A 240 -18.43 -10.05 -21.28
C LEU A 240 -19.75 -10.74 -21.64
N SER A 241 -20.10 -10.84 -22.93
CA SER A 241 -21.29 -11.56 -23.43
C SER A 241 -21.30 -13.07 -23.14
N LYS A 242 -20.14 -13.66 -22.77
CA LYS A 242 -20.00 -15.06 -22.38
C LYS A 242 -19.97 -15.27 -20.87
N VAL A 243 -19.99 -14.19 -20.10
CA VAL A 243 -20.04 -14.26 -18.63
C VAL A 243 -21.47 -14.65 -18.24
N GLN A 244 -21.60 -15.80 -17.58
CA GLN A 244 -22.87 -16.35 -17.12
C GLN A 244 -23.08 -16.08 -15.62
N PRO A 245 -24.32 -16.16 -15.09
CA PRO A 245 -24.60 -15.98 -13.67
C PRO A 245 -23.74 -16.85 -12.76
N GLU A 246 -23.46 -18.10 -13.15
CA GLU A 246 -22.64 -19.04 -12.38
C GLU A 246 -21.18 -18.57 -12.27
N HIS A 247 -20.65 -17.89 -13.27
CA HIS A 247 -19.34 -17.29 -13.21
C HIS A 247 -19.30 -16.18 -12.17
N LEU A 248 -20.33 -15.32 -12.12
CA LEU A 248 -20.42 -14.20 -11.18
C LEU A 248 -20.57 -14.71 -9.73
N GLU A 249 -21.46 -15.69 -9.52
CA GLU A 249 -21.63 -16.32 -8.21
C GLU A 249 -20.31 -16.96 -7.73
N LYS A 250 -19.61 -17.67 -8.61
CA LYS A 250 -18.33 -18.32 -8.32
C LYS A 250 -17.24 -17.30 -7.96
N ILE A 251 -17.13 -16.20 -8.70
CA ILE A 251 -16.18 -15.12 -8.41
C ILE A 251 -16.48 -14.52 -7.03
N GLY A 252 -17.73 -14.14 -6.78
CA GLY A 252 -18.14 -13.54 -5.51
C GLY A 252 -17.96 -14.48 -4.33
N SER A 253 -18.35 -15.74 -4.49
CA SER A 253 -18.20 -16.79 -3.46
C SER A 253 -16.74 -17.10 -3.15
N ASP A 254 -15.84 -17.19 -4.16
CA ASP A 254 -14.40 -17.43 -3.98
C ASP A 254 -13.77 -16.27 -3.19
N ILE A 255 -14.03 -15.03 -3.60
CA ILE A 255 -13.52 -13.83 -2.92
C ILE A 255 -14.00 -13.81 -1.46
N TRP A 256 -15.30 -13.98 -1.24
CA TRP A 256 -15.89 -13.87 0.09
C TRP A 256 -15.43 -15.00 1.02
N THR A 257 -15.35 -16.22 0.52
CA THR A 257 -14.83 -17.37 1.26
C THR A 257 -13.37 -17.16 1.66
N TYR A 258 -12.55 -16.67 0.73
CA TYR A 258 -11.16 -16.35 1.02
C TYR A 258 -11.04 -15.28 2.12
N LEU A 259 -11.77 -14.17 2.00
CA LEU A 259 -11.76 -13.07 2.97
C LEU A 259 -12.21 -13.57 4.35
N ARG A 260 -13.33 -14.30 4.43
CA ARG A 260 -13.85 -14.85 5.69
C ARG A 260 -12.93 -15.87 6.35
N HIS A 261 -12.22 -16.66 5.56
CA HIS A 261 -11.28 -17.65 6.07
C HIS A 261 -10.04 -17.00 6.69
N HIS A 262 -9.50 -15.97 6.04
CA HIS A 262 -8.25 -15.34 6.47
C HIS A 262 -8.46 -14.17 7.45
N TYR A 263 -9.64 -13.56 7.44
CA TYR A 263 -10.00 -12.39 8.23
C TYR A 263 -11.36 -12.60 8.93
N PRO A 264 -11.47 -13.60 9.83
CA PRO A 264 -12.73 -13.94 10.48
C PRO A 264 -13.15 -12.89 11.52
N GLY A 265 -14.40 -12.96 11.97
CA GLY A 265 -14.87 -12.29 13.19
C GLY A 265 -15.91 -11.20 12.97
N THR A 266 -16.03 -10.62 11.76
CA THR A 266 -16.96 -9.51 11.50
C THR A 266 -17.82 -9.74 10.26
N SER A 267 -18.88 -8.92 10.11
CA SER A 267 -19.78 -8.98 8.95
C SER A 267 -19.23 -8.32 7.70
N HIS A 268 -18.32 -7.34 7.85
CA HIS A 268 -17.69 -6.60 6.77
C HIS A 268 -16.17 -6.76 6.82
N ILE A 269 -15.55 -6.82 5.65
CA ILE A 269 -14.09 -6.95 5.52
C ILE A 269 -13.62 -5.94 4.48
N THR A 270 -12.61 -5.14 4.82
CA THR A 270 -11.99 -4.24 3.82
C THR A 270 -10.97 -4.99 2.95
N ASP A 271 -10.85 -4.61 1.69
CA ASP A 271 -9.71 -4.91 0.82
C ASP A 271 -9.22 -3.59 0.21
N LYS A 272 -8.03 -3.17 0.64
CA LYS A 272 -7.37 -1.95 0.18
C LYS A 272 -6.38 -2.23 -0.96
N SER A 273 -6.71 -3.12 -1.86
CA SER A 273 -5.96 -3.32 -3.10
C SER A 273 -6.29 -2.19 -4.06
N ILE A 274 -5.48 -1.14 -4.02
CA ILE A 274 -5.77 0.19 -4.56
C ILE A 274 -6.16 0.22 -6.05
N MET A 275 -5.77 -0.79 -6.84
CA MET A 275 -6.07 -0.88 -8.27
C MET A 275 -7.34 -1.69 -8.59
N THR A 276 -8.06 -2.20 -7.59
CA THR A 276 -9.27 -3.02 -7.77
C THR A 276 -10.38 -2.26 -8.51
N TYR A 277 -10.35 -0.93 -8.54
CA TYR A 277 -11.25 -0.11 -9.36
C TYR A 277 -11.23 -0.49 -10.86
N LYS A 278 -10.14 -1.03 -11.37
CA LYS A 278 -10.05 -1.52 -12.78
C LYS A 278 -11.03 -2.67 -13.09
N ARG A 279 -11.55 -3.34 -12.08
CA ARG A 279 -12.49 -4.48 -12.16
C ARG A 279 -13.86 -4.20 -11.56
N MET A 280 -14.17 -2.93 -11.29
CA MET A 280 -15.35 -2.50 -10.53
C MET A 280 -16.66 -3.09 -11.11
N GLY A 281 -16.86 -3.03 -12.41
CA GLY A 281 -18.07 -3.57 -13.05
C GLY A 281 -18.31 -5.06 -12.78
N LEU A 282 -17.27 -5.91 -12.98
CA LEU A 282 -17.37 -7.34 -12.68
C LEU A 282 -17.61 -7.62 -11.22
N LEU A 283 -16.95 -6.87 -10.33
CA LEU A 283 -17.07 -7.07 -8.89
C LEU A 283 -18.43 -6.63 -8.36
N LYS A 284 -19.00 -5.56 -8.93
CA LYS A 284 -20.37 -5.14 -8.63
C LYS A 284 -21.40 -6.18 -9.08
N ALA A 285 -21.22 -6.76 -10.27
CA ALA A 285 -22.06 -7.84 -10.76
C ALA A 285 -21.89 -9.13 -9.93
N ALA A 286 -20.64 -9.48 -9.55
CA ALA A 286 -20.35 -10.68 -8.76
C ALA A 286 -20.72 -10.58 -7.28
N MET A 287 -20.74 -9.39 -6.70
CA MET A 287 -21.05 -9.11 -5.30
C MET A 287 -21.87 -7.82 -5.19
N PRO A 288 -23.19 -7.86 -5.43
CA PRO A 288 -24.02 -6.64 -5.50
C PRO A 288 -23.94 -5.75 -4.24
N ASN A 289 -23.72 -6.35 -3.08
CA ASN A 289 -23.61 -5.65 -1.80
C ASN A 289 -22.19 -5.13 -1.48
N CYS A 290 -21.20 -5.33 -2.36
CA CYS A 290 -19.88 -4.76 -2.16
C CYS A 290 -19.91 -3.23 -2.22
N LYS A 291 -19.04 -2.59 -1.46
CA LYS A 291 -18.87 -1.14 -1.46
C LYS A 291 -17.54 -0.76 -2.09
N PHE A 292 -17.54 0.29 -2.91
CA PHE A 292 -16.33 0.87 -3.46
C PHE A 292 -16.14 2.30 -2.96
N ILE A 293 -14.98 2.58 -2.39
CA ILE A 293 -14.59 3.90 -1.90
C ILE A 293 -13.33 4.31 -2.65
N ILE A 294 -13.41 5.39 -3.40
CA ILE A 294 -12.29 5.95 -4.18
C ILE A 294 -11.73 7.14 -3.42
N VAL A 295 -10.48 7.04 -3.01
CA VAL A 295 -9.82 8.12 -2.29
C VAL A 295 -9.08 9.02 -3.27
N ARG A 296 -9.47 10.31 -3.29
CA ARG A 296 -8.89 11.37 -4.11
C ARG A 296 -8.00 12.26 -3.24
N ARG A 297 -7.02 12.86 -3.85
CA ARG A 297 -6.13 13.82 -3.21
C ARG A 297 -5.68 14.86 -4.24
N ASP A 298 -5.32 16.09 -3.81
CA ASP A 298 -4.67 17.07 -4.70
C ASP A 298 -3.57 16.38 -5.49
N PRO A 299 -3.63 16.41 -6.84
CA PRO A 299 -2.69 15.65 -7.68
C PRO A 299 -1.24 16.03 -7.44
N ARG A 300 -0.94 17.31 -7.15
CA ARG A 300 0.43 17.80 -6.94
C ARG A 300 1.03 17.18 -5.67
N ASP A 301 0.27 17.16 -4.57
CA ASP A 301 0.70 16.53 -3.31
C ASP A 301 0.74 15.01 -3.41
N ASN A 302 -0.25 14.41 -4.07
CA ASN A 302 -0.31 12.97 -4.25
C ASN A 302 0.88 12.45 -5.06
N LEU A 303 1.12 13.06 -6.24
CA LEU A 303 2.15 12.61 -7.16
C LEU A 303 3.55 12.93 -6.63
N LEU A 304 3.76 14.05 -5.96
CA LEU A 304 5.00 14.30 -5.21
C LEU A 304 5.21 13.23 -4.14
N SER A 305 4.16 12.88 -3.39
CA SER A 305 4.26 11.82 -2.38
C SER A 305 4.58 10.46 -2.99
N ILE A 306 4.11 10.15 -4.20
CA ILE A 306 4.50 8.95 -4.94
C ILE A 306 5.97 9.04 -5.36
N TYR A 307 6.39 10.12 -5.99
CA TYR A 307 7.75 10.33 -6.49
C TYR A 307 8.83 10.24 -5.40
N ARG A 308 8.49 10.61 -4.15
CA ARG A 308 9.39 10.55 -2.97
C ARG A 308 9.55 9.16 -2.36
N ASN A 309 8.84 8.14 -2.86
CA ASN A 309 8.86 6.82 -2.25
C ASN A 309 9.48 5.77 -3.19
N ARG A 310 10.35 4.92 -2.63
CA ARG A 310 10.79 3.70 -3.28
C ARG A 310 9.74 2.62 -3.07
N PHE A 311 9.09 2.19 -4.14
CA PHE A 311 8.17 1.05 -4.11
C PHE A 311 8.95 -0.25 -4.24
N VAL A 312 8.57 -1.25 -3.45
CA VAL A 312 9.14 -2.60 -3.51
C VAL A 312 8.51 -3.41 -4.66
N ASP A 313 9.17 -4.50 -5.04
CA ASP A 313 8.66 -5.52 -5.99
C ASP A 313 8.42 -5.01 -7.41
N ASN A 314 9.10 -3.94 -7.83
CA ASN A 314 8.95 -3.34 -9.16
C ASN A 314 7.49 -3.00 -9.53
N THR A 315 6.63 -2.79 -8.54
CA THR A 315 5.31 -2.20 -8.72
C THR A 315 5.44 -0.69 -8.94
N HIS A 316 4.48 -0.08 -9.56
CA HIS A 316 4.45 1.38 -9.74
C HIS A 316 5.68 1.99 -10.42
N LEU A 317 6.27 1.32 -11.43
CA LEU A 317 7.47 1.81 -12.15
C LEU A 317 7.27 3.19 -12.79
N TYR A 318 6.04 3.59 -13.07
CA TYR A 318 5.69 4.94 -13.51
C TYR A 318 6.06 6.04 -12.52
N ALA A 319 6.29 5.69 -11.24
CA ALA A 319 6.57 6.63 -10.15
C ALA A 319 7.91 7.37 -10.31
N TYR A 320 8.87 6.79 -11.03
CA TYR A 320 10.25 7.26 -11.08
C TYR A 320 10.56 8.25 -12.21
N ASN A 321 9.55 8.67 -12.96
CA ASN A 321 9.66 9.72 -13.97
C ASN A 321 8.44 10.65 -13.88
N LEU A 322 8.65 11.95 -13.77
CA LEU A 322 7.59 12.94 -13.54
C LEU A 322 6.55 12.99 -14.67
N GLN A 323 6.98 12.84 -15.94
CA GLN A 323 6.06 12.81 -17.09
C GLN A 323 5.23 11.51 -17.11
N ASN A 324 5.89 10.35 -16.90
CA ASN A 324 5.19 9.06 -16.83
C ASN A 324 4.18 9.05 -15.69
N LEU A 325 4.56 9.61 -14.53
CA LEU A 325 3.70 9.71 -13.36
C LEU A 325 2.46 10.57 -13.63
N GLY A 326 2.63 11.75 -14.24
CA GLY A 326 1.53 12.61 -14.64
C GLY A 326 0.61 11.94 -15.68
N THR A 327 1.18 11.30 -16.70
CA THR A 327 0.41 10.56 -17.72
C THR A 327 -0.35 9.39 -17.09
N TYR A 328 0.26 8.62 -16.17
CA TYR A 328 -0.42 7.55 -15.45
C TYR A 328 -1.60 8.08 -14.62
N TYR A 329 -1.44 9.24 -13.99
CA TYR A 329 -2.54 9.90 -13.26
C TYR A 329 -3.71 10.26 -14.19
N LYS A 330 -3.43 10.79 -15.39
CA LYS A 330 -4.49 11.02 -16.40
C LYS A 330 -5.22 9.73 -16.77
N GLN A 331 -4.51 8.60 -16.86
CA GLN A 331 -5.14 7.30 -17.11
C GLN A 331 -6.02 6.86 -15.94
N PHE A 332 -5.62 7.12 -14.70
CA PHE A 332 -6.48 6.90 -13.54
C PHE A 332 -7.77 7.74 -13.63
N LEU A 333 -7.66 9.03 -13.93
CA LEU A 333 -8.83 9.91 -14.10
C LEU A 333 -9.77 9.37 -15.21
N ARG A 334 -9.22 8.98 -16.34
CA ARG A 334 -9.98 8.46 -17.49
C ARG A 334 -10.81 7.23 -17.11
N ILE A 335 -10.25 6.29 -16.34
CA ILE A 335 -11.01 5.12 -15.86
C ILE A 335 -12.08 5.53 -14.84
N MET A 336 -11.79 6.50 -13.97
CA MET A 336 -12.79 6.97 -13.01
C MET A 336 -13.96 7.68 -13.71
N ASP A 337 -13.68 8.49 -14.73
CA ASP A 337 -14.73 9.12 -15.57
C ASP A 337 -15.58 8.06 -16.30
N PHE A 338 -14.93 7.03 -16.83
CA PHE A 338 -15.64 5.90 -17.41
C PHE A 338 -16.61 5.25 -16.41
N TRP A 339 -16.16 4.97 -15.16
CA TRP A 339 -17.02 4.36 -14.15
C TRP A 339 -18.12 5.27 -13.66
N ARG A 340 -17.89 6.59 -13.53
CA ARG A 340 -18.96 7.56 -13.20
C ARG A 340 -20.10 7.50 -14.20
N ASN A 341 -19.79 7.33 -15.48
CA ASN A 341 -20.79 7.22 -16.54
C ASN A 341 -21.48 5.84 -16.58
N LYS A 342 -20.74 4.76 -16.26
CA LYS A 342 -21.27 3.38 -16.36
C LYS A 342 -22.04 2.93 -15.11
N ILE A 343 -21.61 3.34 -13.95
CA ILE A 343 -22.19 2.93 -12.65
C ILE A 343 -22.20 4.13 -11.67
N PRO A 344 -22.96 5.19 -11.93
CA PRO A 344 -22.89 6.45 -11.18
C PRO A 344 -23.06 6.27 -9.66
N ASP A 345 -23.92 5.35 -9.22
CA ASP A 345 -24.15 5.03 -7.80
C ASP A 345 -23.33 3.85 -7.29
N GLY A 346 -22.41 3.34 -8.11
CA GLY A 346 -21.61 2.15 -7.80
C GLY A 346 -20.54 2.37 -6.75
N PHE A 347 -20.14 3.61 -6.49
CA PHE A 347 -19.05 3.97 -5.58
C PHE A 347 -19.22 5.40 -5.04
N ILE A 348 -18.46 5.72 -3.98
CA ILE A 348 -18.29 7.11 -3.53
C ILE A 348 -16.86 7.56 -3.72
N GLU A 349 -16.69 8.86 -3.88
CA GLU A 349 -15.39 9.51 -3.84
C GLU A 349 -15.24 10.30 -2.53
N ILE A 350 -14.05 10.20 -1.91
CA ILE A 350 -13.67 10.95 -0.71
C ILE A 350 -12.39 11.72 -1.03
N ASN A 351 -12.43 13.02 -0.86
CA ASN A 351 -11.25 13.86 -0.94
C ASN A 351 -10.47 13.80 0.37
N TYR A 352 -9.18 13.53 0.28
CA TYR A 352 -8.30 13.47 1.44
C TYR A 352 -8.27 14.78 2.23
N GLU A 353 -8.22 15.91 1.52
CA GLU A 353 -8.17 17.24 2.11
C GLU A 353 -9.43 17.54 2.92
N ASP A 354 -10.61 17.18 2.40
CA ASP A 354 -11.88 17.35 3.10
C ASP A 354 -11.93 16.48 4.36
N LEU A 355 -11.49 15.21 4.23
CA LEU A 355 -11.44 14.26 5.36
C LEU A 355 -10.52 14.76 6.49
N ILE A 356 -9.37 15.35 6.18
CA ILE A 356 -8.47 15.85 7.23
C ILE A 356 -8.89 17.23 7.78
N ASN A 357 -9.68 17.99 7.04
CA ASN A 357 -10.20 19.27 7.49
C ASN A 357 -11.41 19.14 8.40
N ASP A 358 -12.31 18.22 8.08
CA ASP A 358 -13.50 17.88 8.88
C ASP A 358 -13.61 16.34 9.02
N PRO A 359 -12.81 15.75 9.92
CA PRO A 359 -12.74 14.30 10.06
C PRO A 359 -14.03 13.64 10.45
N GLU A 360 -14.81 14.26 11.34
CA GLU A 360 -16.04 13.65 11.85
C GLU A 360 -17.12 13.55 10.77
N THR A 361 -17.41 14.63 10.06
CA THR A 361 -18.42 14.63 8.98
C THR A 361 -18.06 13.60 7.91
N HIS A 362 -16.80 13.57 7.48
CA HIS A 362 -16.37 12.65 6.41
C HIS A 362 -16.26 11.20 6.89
N ALA A 363 -15.86 10.95 8.14
CA ALA A 363 -15.88 9.60 8.71
C ALA A 363 -17.32 9.08 8.85
N ARG A 364 -18.27 9.90 9.33
CA ARG A 364 -19.70 9.53 9.37
C ARG A 364 -20.24 9.20 7.98
N LYS A 365 -19.87 9.98 6.95
CA LYS A 365 -20.24 9.70 5.55
C LYS A 365 -19.72 8.33 5.09
N LEU A 366 -18.46 7.98 5.42
CA LEU A 366 -17.86 6.69 5.09
C LEU A 366 -18.61 5.53 5.76
N ILE A 367 -18.87 5.63 7.07
CA ILE A 367 -19.56 4.60 7.85
C ILE A 367 -20.99 4.40 7.36
N ASN A 368 -21.74 5.48 7.15
CA ASN A 368 -23.09 5.43 6.59
C ASN A 368 -23.12 4.79 5.19
N TYR A 369 -22.17 5.13 4.31
CA TYR A 369 -22.06 4.49 2.99
C TYR A 369 -21.86 2.98 3.08
N CYS A 370 -21.15 2.52 4.11
CA CYS A 370 -20.96 1.10 4.38
C CYS A 370 -22.20 0.41 4.99
N ASN A 371 -23.32 1.13 5.19
CA ASN A 371 -24.54 0.68 5.87
C ASN A 371 -24.26 0.25 7.32
N LEU A 372 -23.44 1.01 8.02
CA LEU A 372 -23.06 0.77 9.42
C LEU A 372 -23.52 1.94 10.29
N ASP A 373 -23.89 1.63 11.53
CA ASP A 373 -24.18 2.63 12.54
C ASP A 373 -22.88 3.31 12.99
N TRP A 374 -22.99 4.55 13.46
CA TRP A 374 -21.83 5.31 13.89
C TRP A 374 -21.24 4.78 15.21
N GLU A 375 -19.90 4.69 15.27
CA GLU A 375 -19.15 4.42 16.49
C GLU A 375 -18.01 5.45 16.63
N ASP A 376 -17.92 6.13 17.80
CA ASP A 376 -16.94 7.19 18.05
C ASP A 376 -15.48 6.72 17.91
N LYS A 377 -15.22 5.44 18.15
CA LYS A 377 -13.88 4.84 17.98
C LYS A 377 -13.37 4.91 16.52
N CYS A 378 -14.23 5.16 15.53
CA CYS A 378 -13.81 5.43 14.16
C CYS A 378 -12.95 6.69 14.03
N LEU A 379 -13.10 7.68 14.94
CA LEU A 379 -12.22 8.84 15.03
C LEU A 379 -10.93 8.57 15.83
N GLU A 380 -10.90 7.50 16.59
CA GLU A 380 -9.75 7.09 17.41
C GLU A 380 -8.89 6.00 16.72
N PHE A 381 -8.97 5.88 15.40
CA PHE A 381 -8.31 4.85 14.58
C PHE A 381 -6.81 4.69 14.87
N TYR A 382 -6.14 5.75 15.30
CA TYR A 382 -4.70 5.75 15.63
C TYR A 382 -4.37 4.96 16.91
N LYS A 383 -5.37 4.65 17.75
CA LYS A 383 -5.24 3.79 18.94
C LYS A 383 -5.31 2.29 18.61
N SER A 384 -5.62 1.93 17.37
CA SER A 384 -5.75 0.53 16.95
C SER A 384 -4.42 -0.21 17.08
N GLU A 385 -4.40 -1.38 17.71
CA GLU A 385 -3.23 -2.26 17.85
C GLU A 385 -3.08 -3.24 16.67
N ARG A 386 -3.96 -3.16 15.68
CA ARG A 386 -3.92 -4.05 14.50
C ARG A 386 -2.60 -3.87 13.75
N GLN A 387 -2.01 -4.98 13.31
CA GLN A 387 -0.82 -4.96 12.45
C GLN A 387 -1.13 -4.26 11.12
N ILE A 388 -0.29 -3.30 10.73
CA ILE A 388 -0.46 -2.49 9.53
C ILE A 388 0.78 -2.66 8.65
N LYS A 389 0.57 -3.10 7.40
CA LYS A 389 1.64 -3.25 6.39
C LYS A 389 1.44 -2.21 5.30
N THR A 390 2.07 -1.05 5.44
CA THR A 390 2.00 0.06 4.49
C THR A 390 3.16 1.01 4.65
N LEU A 391 3.52 1.72 3.57
CA LEU A 391 4.48 2.83 3.63
C LEU A 391 3.98 4.01 4.49
N SER A 392 2.67 4.06 4.79
CA SER A 392 2.04 5.13 5.57
C SER A 392 1.91 4.81 7.08
N ILE A 393 2.60 3.77 7.59
CA ILE A 393 2.40 3.25 8.95
C ILE A 393 2.59 4.31 10.05
N LEU A 394 3.63 5.14 9.96
CA LEU A 394 3.85 6.23 10.92
C LEU A 394 2.72 7.28 10.88
N GLN A 395 2.16 7.49 9.71
CA GLN A 395 1.15 8.52 9.47
C GLN A 395 -0.20 8.15 10.08
N VAL A 396 -0.56 6.87 10.06
CA VAL A 396 -1.87 6.40 10.56
C VAL A 396 -1.86 5.96 12.02
N ARG A 397 -0.68 6.00 12.68
CA ARG A 397 -0.52 5.74 14.12
C ARG A 397 -0.51 7.00 14.98
N GLN A 398 -0.95 8.12 14.42
CA GLN A 398 -1.08 9.40 15.11
C GLN A 398 -2.40 10.07 14.70
N PRO A 399 -2.90 11.01 15.51
CA PRO A 399 -4.06 11.81 15.14
C PRO A 399 -3.88 12.47 13.78
N ILE A 400 -4.98 12.80 13.11
CA ILE A 400 -4.97 13.48 11.82
C ILE A 400 -4.16 14.78 11.90
N TYR A 401 -3.26 14.98 10.93
CA TYR A 401 -2.41 16.17 10.82
C TYR A 401 -2.47 16.77 9.41
N LYS A 402 -2.21 18.08 9.30
CA LYS A 402 -2.37 18.85 8.05
C LYS A 402 -1.05 19.16 7.33
N SER A 403 0.10 18.75 7.85
CA SER A 403 1.42 19.14 7.30
C SER A 403 1.75 18.54 5.93
N SER A 404 0.94 17.61 5.45
CA SER A 404 1.09 16.97 4.13
C SER A 404 0.32 17.67 3.02
N VAL A 405 -0.44 18.72 3.33
CA VAL A 405 -1.18 19.53 2.36
C VAL A 405 -0.29 20.67 1.88
N LYS A 406 -0.33 20.91 0.58
CA LYS A 406 0.49 21.91 -0.11
C LYS A 406 2.01 21.71 0.05
N ALA A 407 2.44 20.48 0.31
CA ALA A 407 3.85 20.16 0.43
C ALA A 407 4.60 20.35 -0.91
N TRP A 408 3.88 20.27 -2.03
CA TRP A 408 4.41 20.48 -3.38
C TRP A 408 4.93 21.92 -3.62
N GLU A 409 4.40 22.94 -2.92
CA GLU A 409 4.81 24.33 -3.08
C GLU A 409 6.32 24.56 -2.83
N ARG A 410 6.93 23.71 -1.99
CA ARG A 410 8.37 23.74 -1.67
C ARG A 410 9.26 23.35 -2.85
N TYR A 411 8.70 22.67 -3.85
CA TYR A 411 9.40 22.08 -4.99
C TYR A 411 8.76 22.49 -6.32
N GLU A 412 8.04 23.61 -6.34
CA GLU A 412 7.24 24.04 -7.49
C GLU A 412 8.07 24.11 -8.79
N GLN A 413 9.29 24.64 -8.71
CA GLN A 413 10.18 24.74 -9.87
C GLN A 413 10.62 23.37 -10.38
N ASP A 414 10.98 22.47 -9.48
CA ASP A 414 11.45 21.12 -9.82
C ASP A 414 10.32 20.24 -10.36
N LEU A 415 9.08 20.52 -9.98
CA LEU A 415 7.88 19.76 -10.35
C LEU A 415 7.24 20.25 -11.67
N GLN A 416 7.78 21.26 -12.35
CA GLN A 416 7.23 21.76 -13.61
C GLN A 416 7.00 20.68 -14.68
N PRO A 417 7.88 19.66 -14.87
CA PRO A 417 7.60 18.55 -15.79
C PRO A 417 6.36 17.75 -15.41
N LEU A 418 6.08 17.57 -14.10
CA LEU A 418 4.89 16.91 -13.60
C LEU A 418 3.64 17.75 -13.86
N PHE A 419 3.67 19.04 -13.57
CA PHE A 419 2.54 19.94 -13.76
C PHE A 419 2.09 19.98 -15.20
N LYS A 420 3.02 20.14 -16.15
CA LYS A 420 2.73 20.05 -17.59
C LYS A 420 2.14 18.69 -18.00
N ALA A 421 2.50 17.61 -17.31
CA ALA A 421 1.98 16.29 -17.64
C ALA A 421 0.55 16.05 -17.12
N ILE A 422 0.12 16.76 -16.08
CA ILE A 422 -1.23 16.64 -15.50
C ILE A 422 -2.24 17.68 -16.05
N GLU A 423 -1.78 18.76 -16.67
CA GLU A 423 -2.60 19.69 -17.49
C GLU A 423 -3.16 18.96 -18.72
#